data_1f3ba042fca57e0fb740f69529d869e9
#
_entry.id   1f3ba042fca57e0fb740f69529d869e9
#
_cell.length_a   1.000
_cell.length_b   1.000
_cell.length_c   1.000
_cell.angle_alpha   90.00
_cell.angle_beta   90.00
_cell.angle_gamma   90.00
#
_symmetry.space_group_name_H-M   'P 1'
#
loop_
_entity.id
_entity.type
_entity.pdbx_description
1 polymer ?
#
loop_
_entity_poly.entity_id
_entity_poly.type
_entity_poly.pdbx_seq_one_letter_code
_entity_poly.pdbx_strand_id
1 'polypeptide(L)'
;MQKKYLIFIITFFILVPTITAITGHMKLLAVIDPITEKGAIADLYLTIKEGEGRVFLDTSPLTKIDTQMSTRIAKEIACDFLDFNCRQKDFFYTIRSASPIIGGPSAGAAISVLTISLLDDLTINEEVAITGTINSGGIIGPVGGLKAKIEIASQKGMKKIMIPKTSLLADDNDSINLQEYA
;
A
#
# COMPACT_ATOMS: atom_id res chain seq x y z
N MET A 1 -9.16 -40.07 -39.03
CA MET A 1 -9.99 -39.11 -38.30
C MET A 1 -9.38 -38.69 -36.96
N GLN A 2 -8.83 -39.58 -36.16
CA GLN A 2 -8.27 -39.25 -34.82
C GLN A 2 -7.16 -38.18 -34.79
N LYS A 3 -6.25 -38.12 -35.77
CA LYS A 3 -5.18 -37.10 -35.81
C LYS A 3 -5.71 -35.66 -35.99
N LYS A 4 -6.81 -35.45 -36.72
CA LYS A 4 -7.40 -34.11 -36.91
C LYS A 4 -8.03 -33.57 -35.62
N TYR A 5 -8.65 -34.40 -34.81
CA TYR A 5 -9.21 -34.02 -33.51
C TYR A 5 -8.12 -33.72 -32.49
N LEU A 6 -7.01 -34.48 -32.53
CA LEU A 6 -5.86 -34.21 -31.61
C LEU A 6 -5.24 -32.84 -31.87
N ILE A 7 -5.06 -32.45 -33.15
CA ILE A 7 -4.54 -31.13 -33.52
C ILE A 7 -5.52 -30.03 -33.08
N PHE A 8 -6.82 -30.22 -33.23
CA PHE A 8 -7.83 -29.26 -32.79
C PHE A 8 -7.85 -29.07 -31.28
N ILE A 9 -7.72 -30.14 -30.51
CA ILE A 9 -7.62 -30.09 -29.04
C ILE A 9 -6.34 -29.36 -28.60
N ILE A 10 -5.19 -29.63 -29.23
CA ILE A 10 -3.92 -28.95 -28.91
C ILE A 10 -4.00 -27.47 -29.27
N THR A 11 -4.59 -27.08 -30.38
CA THR A 11 -4.76 -25.70 -30.79
C THR A 11 -5.73 -24.94 -29.84
N PHE A 12 -6.76 -25.60 -29.35
CA PHE A 12 -7.69 -25.02 -28.37
C PHE A 12 -7.01 -24.75 -27.01
N PHE A 13 -6.10 -25.64 -26.57
CA PHE A 13 -5.35 -25.47 -25.32
C PHE A 13 -4.34 -24.32 -25.37
N ILE A 14 -3.80 -23.98 -26.55
CA ILE A 14 -2.85 -22.87 -26.72
C ILE A 14 -3.57 -21.50 -26.69
N LEU A 15 -4.88 -21.47 -26.91
CA LEU A 15 -5.70 -20.24 -26.96
C LEU A 15 -6.33 -19.85 -25.61
N VAL A 16 -6.05 -20.56 -24.51
CA VAL A 16 -6.53 -20.16 -23.19
C VAL A 16 -5.72 -18.93 -22.74
N PRO A 17 -6.32 -17.74 -22.62
CA PRO A 17 -5.60 -16.57 -22.12
C PRO A 17 -5.17 -16.84 -20.69
N THR A 18 -3.88 -16.74 -20.44
CA THR A 18 -3.35 -16.77 -19.07
C THR A 18 -3.73 -15.46 -18.39
N ILE A 19 -4.68 -15.52 -17.45
CA ILE A 19 -5.00 -14.37 -16.60
C ILE A 19 -3.85 -14.23 -15.60
N THR A 20 -2.95 -13.29 -15.87
CA THR A 20 -1.86 -12.97 -14.96
C THR A 20 -2.35 -11.94 -13.95
N ALA A 21 -2.24 -12.26 -12.65
CA ALA A 21 -2.43 -11.33 -11.57
C ALA A 21 -1.04 -10.85 -11.09
N ILE A 22 -0.86 -9.54 -10.96
CA ILE A 22 0.34 -8.95 -10.37
C ILE A 22 0.07 -8.78 -8.89
N THR A 23 0.97 -9.24 -8.01
CA THR A 23 0.78 -9.18 -6.56
C THR A 23 1.99 -8.59 -5.87
N GLY A 24 1.77 -7.84 -4.79
CA GLY A 24 2.83 -7.29 -3.96
C GLY A 24 2.39 -7.09 -2.53
N HIS A 25 3.37 -6.86 -1.67
CA HIS A 25 3.19 -6.70 -0.24
C HIS A 25 4.09 -5.59 0.31
N MET A 26 3.59 -4.87 1.33
CA MET A 26 4.33 -3.83 2.05
C MET A 26 3.84 -3.76 3.49
N LYS A 27 4.72 -3.40 4.42
CA LYS A 27 4.37 -3.10 5.80
C LYS A 27 3.83 -1.67 5.94
N LEU A 28 2.76 -1.51 6.72
CA LEU A 28 2.18 -0.22 7.11
C LEU A 28 2.48 0.06 8.58
N LEU A 29 2.71 1.34 8.89
CA LEU A 29 2.87 1.82 10.26
C LEU A 29 1.57 2.47 10.75
N ALA A 30 1.06 2.00 11.87
CA ALA A 30 -0.17 2.47 12.49
C ALA A 30 0.04 2.84 13.95
N VAL A 31 -0.90 3.60 14.52
CA VAL A 31 -1.03 3.85 15.96
C VAL A 31 -2.33 3.19 16.41
N ILE A 32 -2.24 2.29 17.39
CA ILE A 32 -3.40 1.56 17.93
C ILE A 32 -4.20 2.45 18.87
N ASP A 33 -3.48 3.14 19.75
CA ASP A 33 -4.05 3.96 20.80
C ASP A 33 -3.34 5.32 20.82
N PRO A 34 -4.04 6.39 20.43
CA PRO A 34 -3.48 7.74 20.44
C PRO A 34 -3.12 8.24 21.85
N ILE A 35 -3.74 7.68 22.90
CA ILE A 35 -3.50 8.12 24.30
C ILE A 35 -2.21 7.51 24.84
N THR A 36 -2.02 6.20 24.61
CA THR A 36 -0.80 5.49 25.05
C THR A 36 0.31 5.52 24.01
N GLU A 37 0.08 6.14 22.86
CA GLU A 37 1.01 6.24 21.72
C GLU A 37 1.61 4.88 21.32
N LYS A 38 0.80 3.83 21.41
CA LYS A 38 1.26 2.49 21.06
C LYS A 38 1.21 2.28 19.54
N GLY A 39 2.38 2.03 18.94
CA GLY A 39 2.50 1.70 17.53
C GLY A 39 2.11 0.26 17.20
N ALA A 40 1.76 0.03 15.94
CA ALA A 40 1.50 -1.28 15.36
C ALA A 40 2.00 -1.36 13.92
N ILE A 41 2.26 -2.58 13.47
CA ILE A 41 2.46 -2.89 12.05
C ILE A 41 1.22 -3.58 11.52
N ALA A 42 0.83 -3.19 10.31
CA ALA A 42 -0.16 -3.87 9.51
C ALA A 42 0.47 -4.36 8.19
N ASP A 43 -0.14 -5.36 7.59
CA ASP A 43 0.25 -5.87 6.28
C ASP A 43 -0.68 -5.32 5.21
N LEU A 44 -0.10 -4.72 4.17
CA LEU A 44 -0.79 -4.27 2.97
C LEU A 44 -0.43 -5.21 1.82
N TYR A 45 -1.43 -5.83 1.24
CA TYR A 45 -1.31 -6.60 0.01
C TYR A 45 -2.06 -5.89 -1.11
N LEU A 46 -1.51 -5.95 -2.31
CA LEU A 46 -2.17 -5.49 -3.52
C LEU A 46 -2.13 -6.60 -4.57
N THR A 47 -3.28 -6.86 -5.16
CA THR A 47 -3.41 -7.68 -6.36
C THR A 47 -4.02 -6.84 -7.47
N ILE A 48 -3.37 -6.78 -8.63
CA ILE A 48 -3.85 -6.09 -9.82
C ILE A 48 -4.22 -7.13 -10.88
N LYS A 49 -5.41 -7.01 -11.46
CA LYS A 49 -5.92 -7.89 -12.52
C LYS A 49 -6.54 -7.08 -13.64
N GLU A 50 -6.74 -7.70 -14.80
CA GLU A 50 -7.61 -7.13 -15.84
C GLU A 50 -8.99 -6.83 -15.26
N GLY A 51 -9.58 -5.68 -15.63
CA GLY A 51 -10.83 -5.23 -15.04
C GLY A 51 -11.36 -3.93 -15.64
N GLU A 52 -12.06 -3.14 -14.83
CA GLU A 52 -12.80 -1.94 -15.25
C GLU A 52 -12.40 -0.68 -14.46
N GLY A 53 -11.22 -0.67 -13.83
CA GLY A 53 -10.70 0.45 -13.06
C GLY A 53 -11.17 0.49 -11.61
N ARG A 54 -11.79 -0.58 -11.11
CA ARG A 54 -12.39 -0.61 -9.76
C ARG A 54 -11.35 -0.79 -8.67
N VAL A 55 -11.65 -0.23 -7.50
CA VAL A 55 -10.89 -0.41 -6.27
C VAL A 55 -11.71 -1.22 -5.28
N PHE A 56 -11.20 -2.38 -4.91
CA PHE A 56 -11.71 -3.23 -3.86
C PHE A 56 -10.81 -3.11 -2.63
N LEU A 57 -11.41 -2.89 -1.47
CA LEU A 57 -10.68 -2.81 -0.21
C LEU A 57 -11.24 -3.82 0.77
N ASP A 58 -10.45 -4.84 1.07
CA ASP A 58 -10.72 -5.83 2.11
C ASP A 58 -9.85 -5.54 3.33
N THR A 59 -10.46 -5.42 4.49
CA THR A 59 -9.77 -5.10 5.74
C THR A 59 -10.17 -6.04 6.87
N SER A 60 -9.20 -6.45 7.66
CA SER A 60 -9.42 -7.14 8.91
C SER A 60 -8.47 -6.55 9.94
N PRO A 61 -9.02 -5.87 10.89
CA PRO A 61 -10.42 -5.55 11.23
C PRO A 61 -11.05 -4.48 10.33
N LEU A 62 -12.12 -3.82 10.84
CA LEU A 62 -12.81 -2.73 10.12
C LEU A 62 -11.89 -1.53 9.90
N THR A 63 -12.12 -0.80 8.82
CA THR A 63 -11.39 0.44 8.52
C THR A 63 -12.33 1.64 8.49
N LYS A 64 -11.77 2.81 8.81
CA LYS A 64 -12.48 4.09 8.73
C LYS A 64 -12.58 4.58 7.29
N ILE A 65 -13.47 5.56 7.08
CA ILE A 65 -13.74 6.12 5.75
C ILE A 65 -12.53 6.86 5.16
N ASP A 66 -11.72 7.50 6.01
CA ASP A 66 -10.50 8.21 5.62
C ASP A 66 -9.46 7.28 4.97
N THR A 67 -9.30 6.06 5.49
CA THR A 67 -8.46 5.03 4.87
C THR A 67 -9.00 4.60 3.51
N GLN A 68 -10.33 4.45 3.37
CA GLN A 68 -10.94 4.09 2.10
C GLN A 68 -10.75 5.19 1.04
N MET A 69 -10.91 6.45 1.43
CA MET A 69 -10.68 7.61 0.54
C MET A 69 -9.20 7.69 0.14
N SER A 70 -8.30 7.57 1.11
CA SER A 70 -6.85 7.59 0.88
C SER A 70 -6.41 6.50 -0.09
N THR A 71 -6.97 5.29 0.01
CA THR A 71 -6.68 4.17 -0.90
C THR A 71 -7.06 4.51 -2.35
N ARG A 72 -8.21 5.12 -2.57
CA ARG A 72 -8.65 5.53 -3.92
C ARG A 72 -7.79 6.64 -4.49
N ILE A 73 -7.49 7.67 -3.69
CA ILE A 73 -6.60 8.77 -4.11
C ILE A 73 -5.22 8.21 -4.45
N ALA A 74 -4.67 7.35 -3.60
CA ALA A 74 -3.35 6.75 -3.80
C ALA A 74 -3.25 5.95 -5.11
N LYS A 75 -4.31 5.21 -5.46
CA LYS A 75 -4.41 4.50 -6.75
C LYS A 75 -4.42 5.48 -7.93
N GLU A 76 -5.26 6.53 -7.89
CA GLU A 76 -5.31 7.51 -8.98
C GLU A 76 -3.96 8.21 -9.16
N ILE A 77 -3.32 8.64 -8.06
CA ILE A 77 -2.00 9.27 -8.11
C ILE A 77 -0.94 8.33 -8.72
N ALA A 78 -0.98 7.04 -8.39
CA ALA A 78 -0.06 6.08 -8.97
C ALA A 78 -0.24 5.92 -10.48
N CYS A 79 -1.51 5.90 -10.93
CA CYS A 79 -1.84 5.83 -12.34
C CYS A 79 -1.39 7.07 -13.11
N ASP A 80 -1.67 8.26 -12.56
CA ASP A 80 -1.29 9.54 -13.15
C ASP A 80 0.24 9.72 -13.19
N PHE A 81 0.93 9.28 -12.14
CA PHE A 81 2.40 9.36 -12.06
C PHE A 81 3.09 8.55 -13.17
N LEU A 82 2.53 7.40 -13.52
CA LEU A 82 3.07 6.52 -14.57
C LEU A 82 2.48 6.79 -15.95
N ASP A 83 1.55 7.73 -16.10
CA ASP A 83 0.72 7.89 -17.32
C ASP A 83 0.08 6.55 -17.76
N PHE A 84 -0.33 5.73 -16.78
CA PHE A 84 -0.84 4.39 -16.99
C PHE A 84 -2.37 4.36 -17.07
N ASN A 85 -2.92 3.70 -18.09
CA ASN A 85 -4.37 3.55 -18.23
C ASN A 85 -4.95 2.52 -17.24
N CYS A 86 -5.20 2.96 -16.03
CA CYS A 86 -5.78 2.12 -14.98
C CYS A 86 -7.25 1.72 -15.18
N ARG A 87 -7.93 2.24 -16.20
CA ARG A 87 -9.34 1.91 -16.48
C ARG A 87 -9.55 0.45 -16.92
N GLN A 88 -8.48 -0.24 -17.31
CA GLN A 88 -8.49 -1.63 -17.72
C GLN A 88 -7.96 -2.59 -16.64
N LYS A 89 -7.75 -2.09 -15.41
CA LYS A 89 -7.27 -2.89 -14.30
C LYS A 89 -8.16 -2.74 -13.08
N ASP A 90 -8.42 -3.82 -12.37
CA ASP A 90 -9.05 -3.82 -11.05
C ASP A 90 -7.97 -4.00 -9.98
N PHE A 91 -8.09 -3.24 -8.87
CA PHE A 91 -7.13 -3.15 -7.78
C PHE A 91 -7.75 -3.71 -6.51
N PHE A 92 -7.17 -4.79 -5.98
CA PHE A 92 -7.63 -5.47 -4.77
C PHE A 92 -6.63 -5.20 -3.65
N TYR A 93 -6.92 -4.22 -2.81
CA TYR A 93 -6.13 -3.93 -1.62
C TYR A 93 -6.65 -4.74 -0.45
N THR A 94 -5.75 -5.40 0.28
CA THR A 94 -6.05 -6.13 1.50
C THR A 94 -5.18 -5.61 2.62
N ILE A 95 -5.80 -5.16 3.73
CA ILE A 95 -5.07 -4.68 4.92
C ILE A 95 -5.37 -5.63 6.08
N ARG A 96 -4.32 -6.14 6.71
CA ARG A 96 -4.42 -7.03 7.89
C ARG A 96 -3.65 -6.44 9.06
N SER A 97 -4.30 -6.33 10.21
CA SER A 97 -3.70 -5.80 11.44
C SER A 97 -4.24 -6.53 12.66
N ALA A 98 -3.44 -6.59 13.71
CA ALA A 98 -3.89 -7.04 15.03
C ALA A 98 -4.67 -5.96 15.79
N SER A 99 -4.68 -4.71 15.31
CA SER A 99 -5.45 -3.61 15.92
C SER A 99 -6.95 -3.80 15.68
N PRO A 100 -7.84 -3.47 16.64
CA PRO A 100 -9.29 -3.62 16.47
C PRO A 100 -9.90 -2.73 15.38
N ILE A 101 -9.30 -1.59 15.08
CA ILE A 101 -9.74 -0.67 14.00
C ILE A 101 -8.51 -0.07 13.32
N ILE A 102 -8.52 -0.07 11.99
CA ILE A 102 -7.53 0.63 11.17
C ILE A 102 -8.14 1.97 10.75
N GLY A 103 -7.42 3.06 10.96
CA GLY A 103 -7.89 4.38 10.58
C GLY A 103 -6.75 5.35 10.29
N GLY A 104 -7.12 6.45 9.65
CA GLY A 104 -6.23 7.50 9.24
C GLY A 104 -5.74 7.37 7.80
N PRO A 105 -5.49 8.52 7.14
CA PRO A 105 -5.03 8.57 5.76
C PRO A 105 -3.52 8.33 5.61
N SER A 106 -2.81 8.01 6.71
CA SER A 106 -1.34 7.95 6.76
C SER A 106 -0.71 6.77 5.98
N ALA A 107 -1.53 5.85 5.45
CA ALA A 107 -1.10 4.78 4.57
C ALA A 107 -1.02 5.21 3.09
N GLY A 108 -1.51 6.41 2.75
CA GLY A 108 -1.65 6.85 1.36
C GLY A 108 -0.36 6.80 0.56
N ALA A 109 0.75 7.29 1.14
CA ALA A 109 2.07 7.23 0.49
C ALA A 109 2.53 5.78 0.23
N ALA A 110 2.36 4.88 1.21
CA ALA A 110 2.72 3.47 1.07
C ALA A 110 1.86 2.76 -0.01
N ILE A 111 0.56 3.04 -0.03
CA ILE A 111 -0.37 2.50 -1.04
C ILE A 111 0.03 2.98 -2.44
N SER A 112 0.35 4.28 -2.61
CA SER A 112 0.80 4.82 -3.90
C SER A 112 2.09 4.16 -4.37
N VAL A 113 3.09 4.03 -3.48
CA VAL A 113 4.38 3.40 -3.81
C VAL A 113 4.20 1.93 -4.18
N LEU A 114 3.40 1.16 -3.43
CA LEU A 114 3.12 -0.23 -3.77
C LEU A 114 2.42 -0.34 -5.14
N THR A 115 1.47 0.54 -5.41
CA THR A 115 0.74 0.54 -6.69
C THR A 115 1.67 0.89 -7.86
N ILE A 116 2.49 1.93 -7.73
CA ILE A 116 3.50 2.31 -8.73
C ILE A 116 4.46 1.14 -8.98
N SER A 117 4.98 0.55 -7.91
CA SER A 117 5.96 -0.53 -8.03
C SER A 117 5.40 -1.74 -8.79
N LEU A 118 4.13 -2.11 -8.54
CA LEU A 118 3.53 -3.24 -9.25
C LEU A 118 3.16 -2.91 -10.70
N LEU A 119 2.76 -1.68 -11.00
CA LEU A 119 2.46 -1.26 -12.36
C LEU A 119 3.71 -1.12 -13.22
N ASP A 120 4.85 -0.78 -12.62
CA ASP A 120 6.15 -0.57 -13.28
C ASP A 120 7.11 -1.75 -13.09
N ASP A 121 6.60 -2.90 -12.64
CA ASP A 121 7.36 -4.15 -12.41
C ASP A 121 8.61 -3.96 -11.53
N LEU A 122 8.50 -3.11 -10.50
CA LEU A 122 9.58 -2.83 -9.55
C LEU A 122 9.47 -3.72 -8.31
N THR A 123 10.62 -4.14 -7.79
CA THR A 123 10.68 -4.93 -6.56
C THR A 123 10.58 -4.04 -5.32
N ILE A 124 9.68 -4.38 -4.41
CA ILE A 124 9.55 -3.74 -3.10
C ILE A 124 10.60 -4.32 -2.13
N ASN A 125 11.29 -3.42 -1.43
CA ASN A 125 12.13 -3.83 -0.30
C ASN A 125 11.27 -3.88 0.97
N GLU A 126 11.01 -5.08 1.47
CA GLU A 126 10.16 -5.31 2.66
C GLU A 126 10.78 -4.83 3.98
N GLU A 127 12.07 -4.49 4.00
CA GLU A 127 12.74 -3.92 5.16
C GLU A 127 12.55 -2.38 5.26
N VAL A 128 11.87 -1.79 4.28
CA VAL A 128 11.56 -0.35 4.23
C VAL A 128 10.08 -0.14 4.54
N ALA A 129 9.79 0.66 5.54
CA ALA A 129 8.43 1.12 5.83
C ALA A 129 8.24 2.58 5.37
N ILE A 130 7.03 2.92 4.93
CA ILE A 130 6.67 4.26 4.47
C ILE A 130 5.42 4.69 5.23
N THR A 131 5.41 5.92 5.74
CA THR A 131 4.20 6.57 6.27
C THR A 131 4.07 7.97 5.70
N GLY A 132 2.85 8.37 5.36
CA GLY A 132 2.55 9.66 4.77
C GLY A 132 1.09 9.71 4.31
N THR A 133 0.45 10.85 4.49
CA THR A 133 -0.81 11.13 3.78
C THR A 133 -0.50 11.42 2.32
N ILE A 134 -1.49 11.30 1.45
CA ILE A 134 -1.37 11.75 0.06
C ILE A 134 -2.63 12.52 -0.33
N ASN A 135 -2.45 13.64 -1.02
CA ASN A 135 -3.57 14.43 -1.54
C ASN A 135 -3.76 14.19 -3.05
N SER A 136 -4.82 14.77 -3.61
CA SER A 136 -5.13 14.63 -5.05
C SER A 136 -4.10 15.24 -6.01
N GLY A 137 -3.17 16.04 -5.50
CA GLY A 137 -2.03 16.56 -6.26
C GLY A 137 -0.75 15.73 -6.15
N GLY A 138 -0.81 14.54 -5.51
CA GLY A 138 0.35 13.67 -5.34
C GLY A 138 1.33 14.13 -4.25
N ILE A 139 0.96 15.15 -3.46
CA ILE A 139 1.82 15.67 -2.39
C ILE A 139 1.68 14.80 -1.16
N ILE A 140 2.82 14.34 -0.64
CA ILE A 140 2.89 13.59 0.61
C ILE A 140 2.87 14.57 1.78
N GLY A 141 1.91 14.39 2.66
CA GLY A 141 1.67 15.24 3.82
C GLY A 141 1.95 14.56 5.17
N PRO A 142 1.85 15.33 6.27
CA PRO A 142 2.23 14.90 7.60
C PRO A 142 1.36 13.78 8.14
N VAL A 143 1.88 13.11 9.18
CA VAL A 143 1.20 12.03 9.90
C VAL A 143 1.33 12.26 11.41
N GLY A 144 0.32 11.81 12.16
CA GLY A 144 0.37 11.76 13.61
C GLY A 144 1.07 10.50 14.15
N GLY A 145 1.51 10.58 15.42
CA GLY A 145 2.11 9.46 16.15
C GLY A 145 3.41 8.96 15.55
N LEU A 146 4.25 9.88 15.08
CA LEU A 146 5.49 9.53 14.39
C LEU A 146 6.43 8.74 15.29
N LYS A 147 6.59 9.15 16.56
CA LYS A 147 7.40 8.46 17.55
C LYS A 147 7.01 6.99 17.71
N ALA A 148 5.72 6.73 17.96
CA ALA A 148 5.19 5.37 18.09
C ALA A 148 5.40 4.52 16.83
N LYS A 149 5.30 5.13 15.64
CA LYS A 149 5.55 4.46 14.37
C LYS A 149 7.02 4.10 14.18
N ILE A 150 7.94 4.99 14.55
CA ILE A 150 9.39 4.74 14.49
C ILE A 150 9.77 3.64 15.47
N GLU A 151 9.31 3.71 16.71
CA GLU A 151 9.59 2.73 17.75
C GLU A 151 9.14 1.32 17.33
N ILE A 152 7.89 1.18 16.86
CA ILE A 152 7.39 -0.13 16.43
C ILE A 152 8.12 -0.65 15.20
N ALA A 153 8.48 0.21 14.25
CA ALA A 153 9.23 -0.19 13.07
C ALA A 153 10.62 -0.72 13.45
N SER A 154 11.33 -0.03 14.35
CA SER A 154 12.61 -0.48 14.91
C SER A 154 12.48 -1.83 15.63
N GLN A 155 11.50 -1.97 16.53
CA GLN A 155 11.23 -3.23 17.24
C GLN A 155 10.93 -4.41 16.32
N LYS A 156 10.38 -4.14 15.13
CA LYS A 156 10.05 -5.15 14.11
C LYS A 156 11.14 -5.35 13.06
N GLY A 157 12.30 -4.74 13.27
CA GLY A 157 13.48 -4.96 12.42
C GLY A 157 13.43 -4.25 11.07
N MET A 158 12.61 -3.20 10.92
CA MET A 158 12.66 -2.33 9.75
C MET A 158 14.01 -1.61 9.70
N LYS A 159 14.70 -1.68 8.58
CA LYS A 159 16.01 -1.04 8.40
C LYS A 159 15.92 0.41 7.98
N LYS A 160 14.78 0.81 7.38
CA LYS A 160 14.57 2.18 6.92
C LYS A 160 13.10 2.57 7.06
N ILE A 161 12.88 3.80 7.50
CA ILE A 161 11.54 4.39 7.56
C ILE A 161 11.56 5.68 6.75
N MET A 162 10.65 5.78 5.77
CA MET A 162 10.44 6.99 5.00
C MET A 162 9.28 7.77 5.59
N ILE A 163 9.54 9.01 5.98
CA ILE A 163 8.59 9.92 6.63
C ILE A 163 8.47 11.22 5.84
N PRO A 164 7.32 11.91 5.89
CA PRO A 164 7.18 13.22 5.28
C PRO A 164 8.06 14.24 5.98
N LYS A 165 8.78 15.08 5.22
CA LYS A 165 9.59 16.17 5.78
C LYS A 165 8.75 17.12 6.63
N THR A 166 7.49 17.34 6.29
CA THR A 166 6.55 18.20 7.02
C THR A 166 6.16 17.63 8.38
N SER A 167 6.29 16.33 8.63
CA SER A 167 6.04 15.74 9.95
C SER A 167 7.07 16.17 10.99
N LEU A 168 8.27 16.54 10.57
CA LEU A 168 9.33 17.03 11.44
C LEU A 168 9.06 18.45 11.95
N LEU A 169 8.20 19.21 11.28
CA LEU A 169 7.85 20.58 11.60
C LEU A 169 6.58 20.67 12.47
N ALA A 170 5.79 19.61 12.52
CA ALA A 170 4.49 19.59 13.20
C ALA A 170 4.57 19.16 14.68
N ASP A 171 5.66 18.54 15.10
CA ASP A 171 5.90 18.08 16.48
C ASP A 171 6.70 19.09 17.31
N ASP A 172 6.37 20.40 17.17
CA ASP A 172 7.05 21.49 17.92
C ASP A 172 6.96 21.38 19.46
N ASN A 173 6.18 20.45 20.00
CA ASN A 173 6.09 20.22 21.46
C ASN A 173 6.91 19.01 21.96
N ASP A 174 7.38 18.13 21.08
CA ASP A 174 8.30 17.05 21.42
C ASP A 174 9.40 17.03 20.35
N SER A 175 10.53 17.65 20.67
CA SER A 175 11.73 17.58 19.81
C SER A 175 12.21 16.13 19.75
N ILE A 176 11.65 15.38 18.79
CA ILE A 176 12.12 14.03 18.49
C ILE A 176 13.49 14.19 17.84
N ASN A 177 14.54 13.87 18.60
CA ASN A 177 15.87 13.76 18.02
C ASN A 177 15.94 12.48 17.18
N LEU A 178 15.61 12.58 15.90
CA LEU A 178 15.64 11.43 14.98
C LEU A 178 17.05 10.84 14.80
N GLN A 179 18.11 11.56 15.22
CA GLN A 179 19.47 11.02 15.22
C GLN A 179 19.66 9.95 16.31
N GLU A 180 18.81 9.92 17.34
CA GLU A 180 18.84 8.89 18.38
C GLU A 180 18.32 7.54 17.92
N TYR A 181 17.58 7.50 16.76
CA TYR A 181 16.98 6.30 16.18
C TYR A 181 17.64 5.87 14.85
N ALA A 182 18.68 6.56 14.43
CA ALA A 182 19.45 6.23 13.21
C ALA A 182 20.66 5.37 13.55
#